data_65137b0c1baf4ea4cc78aa2f0235e008
#
_entry.id   65137b0c1baf4ea4cc78aa2f0235e008
#
_cell.length_a   1.000
_cell.length_b   1.000
_cell.length_c   1.000
_cell.angle_alpha   90.00
_cell.angle_beta   90.00
_cell.angle_gamma   90.00
#
_symmetry.space_group_name_H-M   'P 1'
#
loop_
_entity.id
_entity.type
_entity.pdbx_description
1 polymer ?
#
loop_
_entity_poly.entity_id
_entity_poly.type
_entity_poly.pdbx_seq_one_letter_code
_entity_poly.pdbx_strand_id
1 'polypeptide(L)'
;MTTSPGPTASSPNGRPRVVVVGSGFGGLFAAKALRRADVDITVVAKTGHHLFQPLLYQVATGILSEGEIAPATREVLRHQKNARVVLGEVVDIDVEARVVTSTVLGRTTLHPYDELIVAAGAGQSYFGNDRFAEFAPGMKSIDDALELRGRIFGAFELAELATDPAEVDRLMTFVVIGAGPTGVEMAGQIAELAHRTLRRDFRTIDPEKARIILLDGASQVLPPFGPKLGEKARRHLNEMGVEVQLGALVTDLDPDGLTVKDSDGQQRRIPAATKVWAAGVQASPLGRLLGDRTGAEVDRAGRISVQPDLTLPGHPEIHVVGDMANHPDKYPGVAQVAIQGGRYAAEQIQRRLAGKEPKGAFRYRDKGNMATISRFSAVADIKGMKFEGFIAWVIWLVVHLFYIIGFKSRVTTVLHWMVSFLGRGRSQRVATQQQVYGRLALEKVGPGFEASKTGGPKDHADNPDEVNPEQQHDYVGRRTA
;
A
#
# COMPACT_ATOMS: atom_id res chain seq x y z
N MET A 1 -11.39 15.28 -39.95
CA MET A 1 -11.74 16.60 -39.38
C MET A 1 -11.60 16.50 -37.87
N THR A 2 -10.45 16.88 -37.35
CA THR A 2 -10.15 16.91 -35.92
C THR A 2 -10.72 18.21 -35.37
N THR A 3 -11.81 18.13 -34.65
CA THR A 3 -12.36 19.26 -33.90
C THR A 3 -11.45 19.54 -32.70
N SER A 4 -10.75 20.67 -32.75
CA SER A 4 -10.05 21.22 -31.58
C SER A 4 -11.03 21.29 -30.39
N PRO A 5 -10.68 20.83 -29.18
CA PRO A 5 -11.54 21.02 -28.03
C PRO A 5 -11.63 22.51 -27.73
N GLY A 6 -12.85 23.02 -27.78
CA GLY A 6 -13.15 24.40 -27.39
C GLY A 6 -12.84 24.66 -25.90
N PRO A 7 -12.84 25.89 -25.44
CA PRO A 7 -12.48 26.29 -24.08
C PRO A 7 -13.27 25.45 -23.08
N THR A 8 -12.58 24.81 -22.15
CA THR A 8 -13.15 23.97 -21.08
C THR A 8 -14.26 24.72 -20.38
N ALA A 9 -15.49 24.20 -20.44
CA ALA A 9 -16.64 24.78 -19.78
C ALA A 9 -16.31 25.10 -18.31
N SER A 10 -16.58 26.32 -17.88
CA SER A 10 -16.43 26.73 -16.48
C SER A 10 -17.19 25.77 -15.54
N SER A 11 -16.71 25.65 -14.28
CA SER A 11 -17.47 24.93 -13.24
C SER A 11 -18.93 25.43 -13.23
N PRO A 12 -19.93 24.56 -12.99
CA PRO A 12 -21.32 24.97 -12.87
C PRO A 12 -21.56 26.15 -11.91
N ASN A 13 -20.63 26.35 -10.96
CA ASN A 13 -20.69 27.39 -9.95
C ASN A 13 -19.74 28.60 -10.26
N GLY A 14 -19.05 28.61 -11.40
CA GLY A 14 -18.05 29.61 -11.75
C GLY A 14 -16.77 29.58 -10.88
N ARG A 15 -16.59 28.54 -10.03
CA ARG A 15 -15.43 28.40 -9.15
C ARG A 15 -14.27 27.70 -9.84
N PRO A 16 -13.02 27.99 -9.47
CA PRO A 16 -11.87 27.21 -9.93
C PRO A 16 -11.99 25.72 -9.56
N ARG A 17 -11.64 24.85 -10.50
CA ARG A 17 -11.70 23.39 -10.35
C ARG A 17 -10.35 22.88 -9.86
N VAL A 18 -10.35 22.24 -8.72
CA VAL A 18 -9.17 21.55 -8.18
C VAL A 18 -9.37 20.05 -8.30
N VAL A 19 -8.57 19.37 -9.13
CA VAL A 19 -8.56 17.92 -9.19
C VAL A 19 -7.45 17.39 -8.28
N VAL A 20 -7.79 16.42 -7.43
CA VAL A 20 -6.85 15.73 -6.54
C VAL A 20 -6.83 14.25 -6.93
N VAL A 21 -5.70 13.77 -7.42
CA VAL A 21 -5.49 12.38 -7.80
C VAL A 21 -4.95 11.60 -6.61
N GLY A 22 -5.75 10.66 -6.11
CA GLY A 22 -5.43 9.82 -4.95
C GLY A 22 -6.05 10.28 -3.64
N SER A 23 -6.53 9.31 -2.84
CA SER A 23 -7.13 9.51 -1.50
C SER A 23 -6.20 9.09 -0.35
N GLY A 24 -4.90 8.87 -0.63
CA GLY A 24 -3.88 8.62 0.37
C GLY A 24 -3.58 9.84 1.25
N PHE A 25 -2.48 9.79 1.99
CA PHE A 25 -2.12 10.88 2.92
C PHE A 25 -1.99 12.24 2.21
N GLY A 26 -1.32 12.32 1.07
CA GLY A 26 -1.13 13.59 0.36
C GLY A 26 -2.46 14.17 -0.11
N GLY A 27 -3.23 13.41 -0.88
CA GLY A 27 -4.47 13.89 -1.49
C GLY A 27 -5.57 14.21 -0.48
N LEU A 28 -5.81 13.34 0.50
CA LEU A 28 -6.84 13.60 1.52
C LEU A 28 -6.52 14.83 2.35
N PHE A 29 -5.25 15.01 2.77
CA PHE A 29 -4.89 16.17 3.58
C PHE A 29 -4.85 17.46 2.75
N ALA A 30 -4.57 17.41 1.45
CA ALA A 30 -4.74 18.52 0.53
C ALA A 30 -6.21 18.92 0.39
N ALA A 31 -7.10 17.95 0.09
CA ALA A 31 -8.53 18.20 -0.01
C ALA A 31 -9.11 18.83 1.27
N LYS A 32 -8.71 18.30 2.46
CA LYS A 32 -9.14 18.86 3.75
C LYS A 32 -8.60 20.27 4.00
N ALA A 33 -7.39 20.60 3.55
CA ALA A 33 -6.81 21.93 3.71
C ALA A 33 -7.54 22.97 2.84
N LEU A 34 -8.09 22.56 1.69
CA LEU A 34 -8.91 23.39 0.80
C LEU A 34 -10.38 23.54 1.26
N ARG A 35 -10.76 23.01 2.41
CA ARG A 35 -12.18 22.99 2.87
C ARG A 35 -12.87 24.35 2.88
N ARG A 36 -12.13 25.41 3.16
CA ARG A 36 -12.65 26.80 3.25
C ARG A 36 -12.34 27.64 2.02
N ALA A 37 -11.64 27.09 1.03
CA ALA A 37 -11.34 27.78 -0.21
C ALA A 37 -12.58 27.84 -1.11
N ASP A 38 -12.71 28.90 -1.88
CA ASP A 38 -13.79 29.07 -2.86
C ASP A 38 -13.43 28.35 -4.17
N VAL A 39 -13.41 27.02 -4.11
CA VAL A 39 -13.05 26.10 -5.19
C VAL A 39 -13.98 24.90 -5.21
N ASP A 40 -14.10 24.24 -6.36
CA ASP A 40 -14.77 22.95 -6.50
C ASP A 40 -13.72 21.84 -6.59
N ILE A 41 -13.70 20.96 -5.59
CA ILE A 41 -12.70 19.89 -5.46
C ILE A 41 -13.27 18.57 -5.98
N THR A 42 -12.52 17.90 -6.87
CA THR A 42 -12.80 16.51 -7.27
C THR A 42 -11.65 15.62 -6.83
N VAL A 43 -11.89 14.74 -5.86
CA VAL A 43 -10.92 13.71 -5.46
C VAL A 43 -11.18 12.47 -6.31
N VAL A 44 -10.23 12.10 -7.17
CA VAL A 44 -10.30 10.90 -8.03
C VAL A 44 -9.36 9.84 -7.44
N ALA A 45 -9.89 8.68 -7.10
CA ALA A 45 -9.10 7.60 -6.50
C ALA A 45 -9.58 6.22 -6.94
N LYS A 46 -8.65 5.29 -7.15
CA LYS A 46 -8.95 3.91 -7.54
C LYS A 46 -9.65 3.11 -6.44
N THR A 47 -9.60 3.56 -5.19
CA THR A 47 -10.28 2.94 -4.05
C THR A 47 -11.16 3.95 -3.34
N GLY A 48 -12.28 3.50 -2.77
CA GLY A 48 -13.24 4.36 -2.07
C GLY A 48 -12.86 4.75 -0.65
N HIS A 49 -11.67 4.38 -0.18
CA HIS A 49 -11.24 4.56 1.21
C HIS A 49 -9.91 5.31 1.31
N HIS A 50 -9.65 5.85 2.49
CA HIS A 50 -8.33 6.36 2.87
C HIS A 50 -7.62 5.30 3.70
N LEU A 51 -6.51 4.77 3.20
CA LEU A 51 -5.76 3.74 3.90
C LEU A 51 -4.75 4.35 4.88
N PHE A 52 -4.86 3.99 6.16
CA PHE A 52 -3.82 4.24 7.16
C PHE A 52 -2.79 3.12 7.14
N GLN A 53 -1.95 3.12 6.10
CA GLN A 53 -0.99 2.07 5.76
C GLN A 53 -0.04 1.64 6.91
N PRO A 54 0.39 2.51 7.85
CA PRO A 54 1.27 2.09 8.94
C PRO A 54 0.74 0.96 9.83
N LEU A 55 -0.58 0.70 9.82
CA LEU A 55 -1.19 -0.40 10.58
C LEU A 55 -1.65 -1.57 9.70
N LEU A 56 -1.26 -1.59 8.44
CA LEU A 56 -1.70 -2.61 7.49
C LEU A 56 -1.25 -4.02 7.89
N TYR A 57 -0.04 -4.15 8.45
CA TYR A 57 0.47 -5.42 8.97
C TYR A 57 -0.40 -6.00 10.10
N GLN A 58 -1.10 -5.16 10.87
CA GLN A 58 -2.02 -5.62 11.91
C GLN A 58 -3.30 -6.21 11.33
N VAL A 59 -3.73 -5.77 10.15
CA VAL A 59 -4.82 -6.42 9.41
C VAL A 59 -4.36 -7.77 8.88
N ALA A 60 -3.18 -7.85 8.27
CA ALA A 60 -2.61 -9.08 7.75
C ALA A 60 -2.38 -10.16 8.84
N THR A 61 -2.20 -9.76 10.10
CA THR A 61 -1.97 -10.66 11.22
C THR A 61 -3.16 -10.80 12.18
N GLY A 62 -4.34 -10.26 11.79
CA GLY A 62 -5.61 -10.48 12.50
C GLY A 62 -5.81 -9.67 13.78
N ILE A 63 -5.05 -8.60 14.02
CA ILE A 63 -5.25 -7.70 15.18
C ILE A 63 -6.41 -6.73 14.90
N LEU A 64 -6.37 -6.06 13.73
CA LEU A 64 -7.33 -5.05 13.32
C LEU A 64 -8.16 -5.53 12.14
N SER A 65 -9.39 -5.03 12.02
CA SER A 65 -10.14 -5.13 10.79
C SER A 65 -9.72 -4.04 9.80
N GLU A 66 -9.99 -4.26 8.52
CA GLU A 66 -9.79 -3.28 7.45
C GLU A 66 -10.54 -1.98 7.70
N GLY A 67 -11.75 -2.06 8.27
CA GLY A 67 -12.61 -0.89 8.52
C GLY A 67 -12.04 0.08 9.56
N GLU A 68 -11.12 -0.34 10.42
CA GLU A 68 -10.48 0.53 11.41
C GLU A 68 -9.40 1.42 10.80
N ILE A 69 -8.72 0.92 9.77
CA ILE A 69 -7.60 1.63 9.15
C ILE A 69 -7.93 2.19 7.76
N ALA A 70 -9.11 1.86 7.21
CA ALA A 70 -9.52 2.26 5.87
C ALA A 70 -10.93 2.89 5.85
N PRO A 71 -11.17 4.02 6.55
CA PRO A 71 -12.46 4.70 6.52
C PRO A 71 -12.80 5.16 5.10
N ALA A 72 -14.09 5.09 4.73
CA ALA A 72 -14.56 5.55 3.44
C ALA A 72 -14.23 7.04 3.23
N THR A 73 -13.57 7.39 2.11
CA THR A 73 -13.18 8.78 1.80
C THR A 73 -14.39 9.70 1.76
N ARG A 74 -15.54 9.21 1.27
CA ARG A 74 -16.81 9.96 1.26
C ARG A 74 -17.30 10.27 2.68
N GLU A 75 -17.15 9.36 3.63
CA GLU A 75 -17.48 9.58 5.03
C GLU A 75 -16.56 10.62 5.66
N VAL A 76 -15.26 10.54 5.39
CA VAL A 76 -14.27 11.50 5.90
C VAL A 76 -14.53 12.92 5.40
N LEU A 77 -15.00 13.07 4.16
CA LEU A 77 -15.27 14.37 3.52
C LEU A 77 -16.76 14.78 3.53
N ARG A 78 -17.65 14.00 4.16
CA ARG A 78 -19.13 14.22 4.11
C ARG A 78 -19.59 15.62 4.50
N HIS A 79 -18.87 16.29 5.39
CA HIS A 79 -19.19 17.65 5.85
C HIS A 79 -18.47 18.76 5.07
N GLN A 80 -17.72 18.38 4.05
CA GLN A 80 -16.98 19.31 3.18
C GLN A 80 -17.76 19.53 1.87
N LYS A 81 -18.57 20.60 1.83
CA LYS A 81 -19.51 20.86 0.73
C LYS A 81 -18.85 21.12 -0.63
N ASN A 82 -17.63 21.62 -0.65
CA ASN A 82 -16.89 21.93 -1.87
C ASN A 82 -16.06 20.75 -2.40
N ALA A 83 -16.21 19.54 -1.84
CA ALA A 83 -15.47 18.35 -2.28
C ALA A 83 -16.41 17.22 -2.66
N ARG A 84 -16.16 16.62 -3.82
CA ARG A 84 -16.74 15.37 -4.28
C ARG A 84 -15.68 14.29 -4.44
N VAL A 85 -16.04 13.04 -4.22
CA VAL A 85 -15.17 11.89 -4.39
C VAL A 85 -15.65 11.09 -5.60
N VAL A 86 -14.75 10.73 -6.49
CA VAL A 86 -15.01 9.89 -7.67
C VAL A 86 -14.15 8.64 -7.59
N LEU A 87 -14.79 7.47 -7.70
CA LEU A 87 -14.08 6.21 -7.85
C LEU A 87 -13.62 6.07 -9.30
N GLY A 88 -12.34 5.84 -9.50
CA GLY A 88 -11.75 5.64 -10.82
C GLY A 88 -10.23 5.63 -10.75
N GLU A 89 -9.63 4.79 -11.58
CA GLU A 89 -8.19 4.80 -11.80
C GLU A 89 -7.85 5.86 -12.82
N VAL A 90 -6.94 6.76 -12.48
CA VAL A 90 -6.45 7.77 -13.42
C VAL A 90 -5.50 7.09 -14.39
N VAL A 91 -5.81 7.17 -15.66
CA VAL A 91 -5.08 6.51 -16.76
C VAL A 91 -4.36 7.51 -17.67
N ASP A 92 -4.80 8.78 -17.68
CA ASP A 92 -4.16 9.83 -18.45
C ASP A 92 -4.32 11.21 -17.77
N ILE A 93 -3.37 12.10 -18.03
CA ILE A 93 -3.36 13.51 -17.63
C ILE A 93 -2.90 14.33 -18.84
N ASP A 94 -3.84 14.95 -19.53
CA ASP A 94 -3.54 15.90 -20.58
C ASP A 94 -3.24 17.26 -19.98
N VAL A 95 -1.96 17.65 -20.03
CA VAL A 95 -1.49 18.90 -19.39
C VAL A 95 -1.85 20.13 -20.20
N GLU A 96 -1.93 20.00 -21.53
CA GLU A 96 -2.29 21.10 -22.44
C GLU A 96 -3.79 21.38 -22.39
N ALA A 97 -4.63 20.33 -22.49
CA ALA A 97 -6.08 20.46 -22.38
C ALA A 97 -6.54 20.65 -20.92
N ARG A 98 -5.67 20.44 -19.94
CA ARG A 98 -5.96 20.46 -18.48
C ARG A 98 -7.09 19.51 -18.10
N VAL A 99 -6.96 18.24 -18.51
CA VAL A 99 -7.97 17.21 -18.26
C VAL A 99 -7.30 15.96 -17.67
N VAL A 100 -7.85 15.47 -16.57
CA VAL A 100 -7.51 14.16 -16.00
C VAL A 100 -8.54 13.15 -16.49
N THR A 101 -8.10 12.03 -17.04
CA THR A 101 -8.95 10.93 -17.48
C THR A 101 -8.88 9.79 -16.46
N SER A 102 -10.05 9.34 -16.00
CA SER A 102 -10.14 8.16 -15.13
C SER A 102 -11.08 7.11 -15.69
N THR A 103 -10.80 5.83 -15.35
CA THR A 103 -11.61 4.69 -15.75
C THR A 103 -12.05 3.86 -14.55
N VAL A 104 -13.25 3.28 -14.63
CA VAL A 104 -13.78 2.30 -13.68
C VAL A 104 -14.79 1.40 -14.40
N LEU A 105 -14.59 0.09 -14.35
CA LEU A 105 -15.48 -0.91 -14.97
C LEU A 105 -15.83 -0.55 -16.44
N GLY A 106 -14.84 -0.18 -17.24
CA GLY A 106 -15.01 0.19 -18.64
C GLY A 106 -15.64 1.58 -18.90
N ARG A 107 -15.97 2.32 -17.84
CA ARG A 107 -16.49 3.70 -17.98
C ARG A 107 -15.36 4.71 -17.84
N THR A 108 -15.22 5.57 -18.83
CA THR A 108 -14.25 6.69 -18.83
C THR A 108 -14.94 7.97 -18.37
N THR A 109 -14.25 8.73 -17.52
CA THR A 109 -14.72 10.04 -17.02
C THR A 109 -13.60 11.06 -17.18
N LEU A 110 -13.95 12.23 -17.71
CA LEU A 110 -13.05 13.35 -17.87
C LEU A 110 -13.24 14.33 -16.71
N HIS A 111 -12.13 14.80 -16.16
CA HIS A 111 -12.11 15.75 -15.03
C HIS A 111 -11.25 16.97 -15.43
N PRO A 112 -11.87 18.00 -16.00
CA PRO A 112 -11.15 19.23 -16.33
C PRO A 112 -10.73 19.94 -15.03
N TYR A 113 -9.54 20.55 -15.04
CA TYR A 113 -8.97 21.23 -13.88
C TYR A 113 -8.40 22.61 -14.22
N ASP A 114 -8.40 23.48 -13.24
CA ASP A 114 -7.67 24.74 -13.24
C ASP A 114 -6.40 24.59 -12.38
N GLU A 115 -6.47 23.71 -11.34
CA GLU A 115 -5.38 23.33 -10.47
C GLU A 115 -5.39 21.80 -10.28
N LEU A 116 -4.21 21.17 -10.27
CA LEU A 116 -4.06 19.75 -10.13
C LEU A 116 -3.11 19.38 -9.00
N ILE A 117 -3.52 18.42 -8.15
CA ILE A 117 -2.65 17.80 -7.13
C ILE A 117 -2.54 16.31 -7.45
N VAL A 118 -1.35 15.85 -7.82
CA VAL A 118 -1.09 14.43 -8.08
C VAL A 118 -0.47 13.81 -6.83
N ALA A 119 -1.24 12.96 -6.17
CA ALA A 119 -0.90 12.28 -4.90
C ALA A 119 -1.15 10.77 -4.98
N ALA A 120 -0.83 10.15 -6.13
CA ALA A 120 -1.13 8.75 -6.41
C ALA A 120 -0.21 7.76 -5.66
N GLY A 121 0.78 8.26 -4.92
CA GLY A 121 1.62 7.45 -4.03
C GLY A 121 2.57 6.51 -4.79
N ALA A 122 2.87 5.38 -4.14
CA ALA A 122 3.76 4.36 -4.67
C ALA A 122 3.20 2.96 -4.39
N GLY A 123 3.48 2.05 -5.31
CA GLY A 123 3.20 0.63 -5.21
C GLY A 123 4.41 -0.19 -4.74
N GLN A 124 4.25 -1.51 -4.78
CA GLN A 124 5.32 -2.46 -4.53
C GLN A 124 6.27 -2.51 -5.71
N SER A 125 7.57 -2.62 -5.45
CA SER A 125 8.58 -2.91 -6.47
C SER A 125 9.11 -4.32 -6.29
N TYR A 126 9.11 -5.09 -7.36
CA TYR A 126 9.76 -6.41 -7.41
C TYR A 126 11.10 -6.37 -8.15
N PHE A 127 11.66 -5.17 -8.32
CA PHE A 127 12.96 -4.93 -8.98
C PHE A 127 13.06 -5.55 -10.38
N GLY A 128 11.97 -5.49 -11.16
CA GLY A 128 11.86 -6.03 -12.51
C GLY A 128 11.45 -7.51 -12.58
N ASN A 129 11.20 -8.16 -11.44
CA ASN A 129 10.70 -9.54 -11.37
C ASN A 129 9.22 -9.57 -10.99
N ASP A 130 8.36 -8.90 -11.76
CA ASP A 130 6.94 -8.69 -11.39
C ASP A 130 6.16 -9.99 -11.21
N ARG A 131 6.62 -11.12 -11.80
CA ARG A 131 6.07 -12.46 -11.55
C ARG A 131 6.14 -12.88 -10.07
N PHE A 132 7.02 -12.29 -9.27
CA PHE A 132 7.13 -12.60 -7.85
C PHE A 132 5.88 -12.17 -7.05
N ALA A 133 5.10 -11.22 -7.58
CA ALA A 133 3.86 -10.76 -6.98
C ALA A 133 2.85 -11.90 -6.73
N GLU A 134 2.81 -12.88 -7.63
CA GLU A 134 1.93 -14.05 -7.52
C GLU A 134 2.24 -14.88 -6.27
N PHE A 135 3.53 -15.09 -5.98
CA PHE A 135 3.97 -15.98 -4.90
C PHE A 135 4.27 -15.25 -3.59
N ALA A 136 4.62 -13.97 -3.65
CA ALA A 136 4.94 -13.14 -2.49
C ALA A 136 4.21 -11.79 -2.58
N PRO A 137 2.95 -11.73 -2.14
CA PRO A 137 2.18 -10.48 -2.12
C PRO A 137 2.91 -9.37 -1.38
N GLY A 138 2.73 -8.14 -1.86
CA GLY A 138 3.23 -6.94 -1.21
C GLY A 138 2.45 -6.58 0.05
N MET A 139 2.66 -5.34 0.54
CA MET A 139 2.01 -4.80 1.74
C MET A 139 1.65 -3.32 1.52
N LYS A 140 0.87 -3.04 0.47
CA LYS A 140 0.53 -1.67 0.04
C LYS A 140 -0.97 -1.38 0.03
N SER A 141 -1.81 -2.41 -0.08
CA SER A 141 -3.26 -2.30 -0.17
C SER A 141 -3.98 -3.15 0.90
N ILE A 142 -5.27 -2.89 1.10
CA ILE A 142 -6.12 -3.75 1.94
C ILE A 142 -6.19 -5.17 1.34
N ASP A 143 -6.25 -5.28 0.01
CA ASP A 143 -6.31 -6.57 -0.67
C ASP A 143 -5.06 -7.41 -0.37
N ASP A 144 -3.86 -6.80 -0.40
CA ASP A 144 -2.61 -7.46 0.01
C ASP A 144 -2.69 -7.99 1.45
N ALA A 145 -3.18 -7.17 2.38
CA ALA A 145 -3.27 -7.55 3.79
C ALA A 145 -4.27 -8.68 4.02
N LEU A 146 -5.40 -8.67 3.32
CA LEU A 146 -6.42 -9.72 3.41
C LEU A 146 -5.93 -11.02 2.77
N GLU A 147 -5.23 -10.94 1.65
CA GLU A 147 -4.58 -12.09 1.03
C GLU A 147 -3.53 -12.70 1.97
N LEU A 148 -2.63 -11.88 2.51
CA LEU A 148 -1.62 -12.35 3.47
C LEU A 148 -2.26 -12.94 4.71
N ARG A 149 -3.34 -12.38 5.23
CA ARG A 149 -4.10 -12.95 6.33
C ARG A 149 -4.60 -14.36 6.00
N GLY A 150 -5.19 -14.53 4.82
CA GLY A 150 -5.65 -15.83 4.33
C GLY A 150 -4.50 -16.82 4.18
N ARG A 151 -3.34 -16.40 3.63
CA ARG A 151 -2.14 -17.24 3.48
C ARG A 151 -1.55 -17.64 4.83
N ILE A 152 -1.43 -16.71 5.77
CA ILE A 152 -0.83 -16.97 7.10
C ILE A 152 -1.69 -17.95 7.90
N PHE A 153 -2.98 -17.64 8.09
CA PHE A 153 -3.87 -18.53 8.86
C PHE A 153 -4.12 -19.86 8.11
N GLY A 154 -4.33 -19.80 6.79
CA GLY A 154 -4.54 -20.99 5.97
C GLY A 154 -3.35 -21.95 5.96
N ALA A 155 -2.12 -21.46 6.12
CA ALA A 155 -0.94 -22.31 6.21
C ALA A 155 -0.96 -23.20 7.46
N PHE A 156 -1.40 -22.68 8.62
CA PHE A 156 -1.56 -23.48 9.83
C PHE A 156 -2.71 -24.51 9.70
N GLU A 157 -3.84 -24.13 9.10
CA GLU A 157 -4.97 -25.04 8.87
C GLU A 157 -4.57 -26.19 7.93
N LEU A 158 -3.81 -25.90 6.87
CA LEU A 158 -3.31 -26.92 5.95
C LEU A 158 -2.26 -27.82 6.60
N ALA A 159 -1.39 -27.24 7.44
CA ALA A 159 -0.38 -28.01 8.17
C ALA A 159 -1.02 -29.00 9.16
N GLU A 160 -2.15 -28.64 9.80
CA GLU A 160 -2.90 -29.54 10.69
C GLU A 160 -3.43 -30.78 9.97
N LEU A 161 -3.67 -30.70 8.66
CA LEU A 161 -4.18 -31.77 7.80
C LEU A 161 -3.07 -32.57 7.11
N ALA A 162 -1.87 -32.00 6.99
CA ALA A 162 -0.76 -32.61 6.27
C ALA A 162 -0.19 -33.81 7.05
N THR A 163 0.12 -34.88 6.34
CA THR A 163 0.70 -36.12 6.91
C THR A 163 2.18 -36.28 6.57
N ASP A 164 2.65 -35.61 5.51
CA ASP A 164 4.06 -35.59 5.14
C ASP A 164 4.81 -34.53 5.97
N PRO A 165 5.83 -34.89 6.75
CA PRO A 165 6.63 -33.97 7.54
C PRO A 165 7.26 -32.83 6.71
N ALA A 166 7.69 -33.09 5.48
CA ALA A 166 8.27 -32.09 4.61
C ALA A 166 7.23 -31.03 4.18
N GLU A 167 5.99 -31.46 3.95
CA GLU A 167 4.86 -30.57 3.67
C GLU A 167 4.48 -29.73 4.90
N VAL A 168 4.46 -30.33 6.10
CA VAL A 168 4.25 -29.62 7.36
C VAL A 168 5.31 -28.54 7.54
N ASP A 169 6.59 -28.87 7.36
CA ASP A 169 7.70 -27.92 7.49
C ASP A 169 7.58 -26.77 6.47
N ARG A 170 7.21 -27.06 5.22
CA ARG A 170 6.99 -26.07 4.17
C ARG A 170 5.84 -25.12 4.52
N LEU A 171 4.71 -25.66 5.00
CA LEU A 171 3.54 -24.88 5.40
C LEU A 171 3.80 -24.03 6.64
N MET A 172 4.59 -24.54 7.58
CA MET A 172 4.97 -23.83 8.82
C MET A 172 6.19 -22.91 8.65
N THR A 173 6.72 -22.74 7.44
CA THR A 173 7.79 -21.79 7.13
C THR A 173 7.22 -20.51 6.51
N PHE A 174 7.48 -19.39 7.17
CA PHE A 174 7.05 -18.04 6.78
C PHE A 174 8.28 -17.20 6.44
N VAL A 175 8.33 -16.65 5.23
CA VAL A 175 9.46 -15.83 4.79
C VAL A 175 9.00 -14.40 4.53
N VAL A 176 9.64 -13.44 5.21
CA VAL A 176 9.43 -12.01 5.00
C VAL A 176 10.67 -11.44 4.29
N ILE A 177 10.47 -10.84 3.13
CA ILE A 177 11.53 -10.30 2.27
C ILE A 177 11.57 -8.78 2.40
N GLY A 178 12.67 -8.25 2.94
CA GLY A 178 12.87 -6.84 3.24
C GLY A 178 12.89 -6.54 4.74
N ALA A 179 14.02 -6.09 5.28
CA ALA A 179 14.23 -5.76 6.70
C ALA A 179 14.03 -4.26 7.02
N GLY A 180 13.24 -3.56 6.21
CA GLY A 180 12.69 -2.24 6.54
C GLY A 180 11.60 -2.32 7.62
N PRO A 181 10.97 -1.18 7.99
CA PRO A 181 9.94 -1.14 9.04
C PRO A 181 8.81 -2.16 8.82
N THR A 182 8.22 -2.21 7.63
CA THR A 182 7.12 -3.14 7.31
C THR A 182 7.51 -4.60 7.48
N GLY A 183 8.72 -4.99 7.04
CA GLY A 183 9.18 -6.38 7.17
C GLY A 183 9.47 -6.77 8.62
N VAL A 184 10.07 -5.88 9.40
CA VAL A 184 10.32 -6.09 10.84
C VAL A 184 8.99 -6.25 11.59
N GLU A 185 8.02 -5.38 11.33
CA GLU A 185 6.68 -5.43 11.93
C GLU A 185 5.95 -6.73 11.54
N MET A 186 6.02 -7.14 10.28
CA MET A 186 5.42 -8.41 9.81
C MET A 186 6.08 -9.63 10.46
N ALA A 187 7.41 -9.72 10.41
CA ALA A 187 8.14 -10.86 10.97
C ALA A 187 7.87 -11.02 12.48
N GLY A 188 7.94 -9.90 13.23
CA GLY A 188 7.63 -9.89 14.65
C GLY A 188 6.18 -10.29 14.96
N GLN A 189 5.22 -9.83 14.14
CA GLN A 189 3.81 -10.16 14.34
C GLN A 189 3.46 -11.60 13.95
N ILE A 190 4.12 -12.17 12.92
CA ILE A 190 3.95 -13.59 12.57
C ILE A 190 4.55 -14.47 13.69
N ALA A 191 5.73 -14.11 14.22
CA ALA A 191 6.34 -14.82 15.35
C ALA A 191 5.45 -14.77 16.60
N GLU A 192 4.91 -13.61 16.94
CA GLU A 192 3.98 -13.46 18.07
C GLU A 192 2.68 -14.25 17.84
N LEU A 193 2.17 -14.28 16.61
CA LEU A 193 0.99 -15.07 16.23
C LEU A 193 1.25 -16.57 16.45
N ALA A 194 2.31 -17.10 15.85
CA ALA A 194 2.67 -18.51 15.91
C ALA A 194 3.00 -18.97 17.33
N HIS A 195 4.01 -18.33 17.95
CA HIS A 195 4.61 -18.80 19.20
C HIS A 195 3.78 -18.47 20.44
N ARG A 196 2.79 -17.56 20.33
CA ARG A 196 1.99 -17.15 21.48
C ARG A 196 0.49 -17.32 21.29
N THR A 197 -0.05 -16.83 20.16
CA THR A 197 -1.50 -16.77 19.96
C THR A 197 -2.07 -18.13 19.63
N LEU A 198 -1.45 -18.83 18.66
CA LEU A 198 -1.93 -20.11 18.13
C LEU A 198 -1.45 -21.34 18.90
N ARG A 199 -0.60 -21.16 19.89
CA ARG A 199 0.10 -22.22 20.65
C ARG A 199 -0.78 -23.39 21.09
N ARG A 200 -2.07 -23.19 21.34
CA ARG A 200 -2.98 -24.22 21.87
C ARG A 200 -4.19 -24.48 20.98
N ASP A 201 -4.19 -23.92 19.78
CA ASP A 201 -5.36 -24.01 18.91
C ASP A 201 -5.38 -25.29 18.09
N PHE A 202 -4.22 -25.83 17.76
CA PHE A 202 -4.02 -27.01 16.94
C PHE A 202 -3.75 -28.27 17.77
N ARG A 203 -3.95 -29.47 17.19
CA ARG A 203 -3.80 -30.76 17.87
C ARG A 203 -2.73 -31.63 17.24
N THR A 204 -2.56 -31.55 15.93
CA THR A 204 -1.59 -32.36 15.16
C THR A 204 -0.26 -31.63 15.04
N ILE A 205 -0.28 -30.31 14.83
CA ILE A 205 0.92 -29.49 14.72
C ILE A 205 1.18 -28.71 16.00
N ASP A 206 2.43 -28.28 16.17
CA ASP A 206 2.85 -27.35 17.21
C ASP A 206 3.23 -26.02 16.59
N PRO A 207 2.37 -24.98 16.64
CA PRO A 207 2.67 -23.65 16.07
C PRO A 207 3.95 -22.99 16.62
N GLU A 208 4.43 -23.37 17.82
CA GLU A 208 5.70 -22.86 18.36
C GLU A 208 6.91 -23.32 17.53
N LYS A 209 6.76 -24.37 16.70
CA LYS A 209 7.80 -24.83 15.78
C LYS A 209 7.78 -24.12 14.43
N ALA A 210 6.85 -23.17 14.23
CA ALA A 210 6.83 -22.41 13.00
C ALA A 210 8.15 -21.63 12.83
N ARG A 211 8.67 -21.71 11.61
CA ARG A 211 9.92 -21.08 11.24
C ARG A 211 9.65 -19.74 10.57
N ILE A 212 10.09 -18.65 11.17
CA ILE A 212 9.92 -17.29 10.65
C ILE A 212 11.27 -16.74 10.21
N ILE A 213 11.42 -16.40 8.93
CA ILE A 213 12.68 -15.95 8.33
C ILE A 213 12.47 -14.53 7.82
N LEU A 214 13.34 -13.61 8.23
CA LEU A 214 13.43 -12.25 7.70
C LEU A 214 14.68 -12.13 6.84
N LEU A 215 14.50 -11.90 5.53
CA LEU A 215 15.57 -11.79 4.54
C LEU A 215 15.76 -10.34 4.09
N ASP A 216 17.01 -9.90 3.93
CA ASP A 216 17.33 -8.64 3.23
C ASP A 216 18.70 -8.72 2.57
N GLY A 217 18.84 -8.08 1.41
CA GLY A 217 20.13 -7.85 0.75
C GLY A 217 21.03 -6.83 1.47
N ALA A 218 20.46 -6.00 2.35
CA ALA A 218 21.20 -5.06 3.18
C ALA A 218 21.97 -5.76 4.31
N SER A 219 22.98 -5.08 4.85
CA SER A 219 23.80 -5.58 5.97
C SER A 219 23.22 -5.30 7.35
N GLN A 220 22.08 -4.60 7.43
CA GLN A 220 21.44 -4.27 8.72
C GLN A 220 19.91 -4.23 8.65
N VAL A 221 19.30 -4.49 9.76
CA VAL A 221 17.84 -4.31 9.98
C VAL A 221 17.56 -2.83 10.21
N LEU A 222 16.42 -2.34 9.69
CA LEU A 222 15.96 -0.96 9.85
C LEU A 222 17.02 0.09 9.45
N PRO A 223 17.56 0.08 8.21
CA PRO A 223 18.63 1.00 7.81
C PRO A 223 18.37 2.47 8.15
N PRO A 224 17.15 3.03 8.00
CA PRO A 224 16.87 4.43 8.33
C PRO A 224 17.01 4.80 9.82
N PHE A 225 17.07 3.82 10.73
CA PHE A 225 17.21 4.05 12.19
C PHE A 225 18.67 4.04 12.66
N GLY A 226 19.57 3.71 11.76
CA GLY A 226 20.99 3.59 12.05
C GLY A 226 21.38 2.31 12.80
N PRO A 227 22.69 2.02 12.90
CA PRO A 227 23.19 0.70 13.32
C PRO A 227 22.78 0.34 14.76
N LYS A 228 22.74 1.31 15.69
CA LYS A 228 22.43 1.05 17.10
C LYS A 228 21.00 0.51 17.31
N LEU A 229 19.99 1.15 16.70
CA LEU A 229 18.60 0.71 16.83
C LEU A 229 18.32 -0.52 15.94
N GLY A 230 18.99 -0.61 14.77
CA GLY A 230 18.89 -1.78 13.90
C GLY A 230 19.40 -3.05 14.59
N GLU A 231 20.56 -2.98 15.27
CA GLU A 231 21.09 -4.13 16.00
C GLU A 231 20.22 -4.56 17.18
N LYS A 232 19.60 -3.60 17.89
CA LYS A 232 18.65 -3.91 18.94
C LYS A 232 17.39 -4.57 18.40
N ALA A 233 16.87 -4.09 17.27
CA ALA A 233 15.73 -4.71 16.62
C ALA A 233 16.07 -6.15 16.16
N ARG A 234 17.25 -6.36 15.57
CA ARG A 234 17.72 -7.69 15.16
C ARG A 234 17.81 -8.65 16.34
N ARG A 235 18.40 -8.22 17.45
CA ARG A 235 18.52 -9.03 18.67
C ARG A 235 17.15 -9.43 19.19
N HIS A 236 16.23 -8.48 19.29
CA HIS A 236 14.89 -8.76 19.78
C HIS A 236 14.10 -9.71 18.87
N LEU A 237 14.22 -9.57 17.54
CA LEU A 237 13.64 -10.51 16.59
C LEU A 237 14.20 -11.93 16.79
N ASN A 238 15.53 -12.06 16.97
CA ASN A 238 16.16 -13.38 17.23
C ASN A 238 15.67 -13.98 18.57
N GLU A 239 15.51 -13.17 19.62
CA GLU A 239 14.95 -13.59 20.91
C GLU A 239 13.50 -14.10 20.78
N MET A 240 12.76 -13.61 19.79
CA MET A 240 11.41 -14.08 19.45
C MET A 240 11.39 -15.33 18.57
N GLY A 241 12.54 -15.86 18.16
CA GLY A 241 12.66 -17.00 17.26
C GLY A 241 12.61 -16.64 15.76
N VAL A 242 12.75 -15.37 15.39
CA VAL A 242 12.87 -14.96 13.98
C VAL A 242 14.31 -15.15 13.51
N GLU A 243 14.50 -15.90 12.43
CA GLU A 243 15.78 -16.06 11.76
C GLU A 243 16.07 -14.83 10.89
N VAL A 244 16.92 -13.92 11.34
CA VAL A 244 17.31 -12.73 10.55
C VAL A 244 18.51 -13.05 9.69
N GLN A 245 18.34 -13.03 8.37
CA GLN A 245 19.34 -13.36 7.36
C GLN A 245 19.61 -12.13 6.47
N LEU A 246 20.70 -11.45 6.70
CA LEU A 246 21.14 -10.24 6.00
C LEU A 246 22.19 -10.58 4.94
N GLY A 247 22.36 -9.70 3.94
CA GLY A 247 23.23 -9.97 2.79
C GLY A 247 22.68 -11.08 1.87
N ALA A 248 21.40 -11.37 1.96
CA ALA A 248 20.73 -12.46 1.27
C ALA A 248 19.73 -11.91 0.24
N LEU A 249 19.99 -12.15 -1.04
CA LEU A 249 19.17 -11.67 -2.15
C LEU A 249 18.28 -12.80 -2.67
N VAL A 250 16.99 -12.54 -2.77
CA VAL A 250 16.04 -13.45 -3.43
C VAL A 250 16.26 -13.35 -4.94
N THR A 251 16.55 -14.49 -5.56
CA THR A 251 16.81 -14.59 -7.00
C THR A 251 15.69 -15.29 -7.75
N ASP A 252 14.90 -16.10 -7.06
CA ASP A 252 13.75 -16.78 -7.63
C ASP A 252 12.67 -17.07 -6.59
N LEU A 253 11.40 -17.10 -7.06
CA LEU A 253 10.20 -17.40 -6.26
C LEU A 253 9.24 -18.27 -7.07
N ASP A 254 8.66 -19.26 -6.39
CA ASP A 254 7.61 -20.14 -6.92
C ASP A 254 6.63 -20.56 -5.79
N PRO A 255 5.59 -21.39 -6.05
CA PRO A 255 4.63 -21.82 -5.03
C PRO A 255 5.30 -22.50 -3.84
N ASP A 256 6.33 -23.30 -4.07
CA ASP A 256 6.94 -24.19 -3.07
C ASP A 256 8.01 -23.51 -2.22
N GLY A 257 8.52 -22.34 -2.64
CA GLY A 257 9.54 -21.64 -1.87
C GLY A 257 10.25 -20.53 -2.63
N LEU A 258 11.51 -20.33 -2.26
CA LEU A 258 12.34 -19.29 -2.88
C LEU A 258 13.80 -19.73 -2.95
N THR A 259 14.52 -19.19 -3.92
CA THR A 259 15.97 -19.33 -4.04
C THR A 259 16.64 -18.02 -3.58
N VAL A 260 17.61 -18.16 -2.69
CA VAL A 260 18.36 -17.05 -2.10
C VAL A 260 19.83 -17.18 -2.49
N LYS A 261 20.44 -16.06 -2.84
CA LYS A 261 21.88 -15.93 -3.06
C LYS A 261 22.47 -15.15 -1.90
N ASP A 262 23.35 -15.79 -1.16
CA ASP A 262 24.06 -15.19 -0.02
C ASP A 262 25.22 -14.29 -0.48
N SER A 263 25.81 -13.53 0.43
CA SER A 263 26.89 -12.57 0.14
C SER A 263 28.16 -13.19 -0.41
N ASP A 264 28.40 -14.48 -0.16
CA ASP A 264 29.53 -15.28 -0.69
C ASP A 264 29.22 -15.86 -2.10
N GLY A 265 28.02 -15.59 -2.63
CA GLY A 265 27.58 -16.03 -3.95
C GLY A 265 26.94 -17.40 -3.98
N GLN A 266 26.86 -18.12 -2.85
CA GLN A 266 26.20 -19.42 -2.77
C GLN A 266 24.70 -19.26 -2.90
N GLN A 267 24.08 -20.18 -3.66
CA GLN A 267 22.63 -20.27 -3.77
C GLN A 267 22.09 -21.41 -2.92
N ARG A 268 20.98 -21.14 -2.26
CA ARG A 268 20.26 -22.14 -1.48
C ARG A 268 18.76 -21.99 -1.66
N ARG A 269 18.06 -23.10 -1.55
CA ARG A 269 16.60 -23.15 -1.59
C ARG A 269 16.04 -23.13 -0.18
N ILE A 270 14.97 -22.35 0.02
CA ILE A 270 14.15 -22.33 1.24
C ILE A 270 12.74 -22.77 0.86
N PRO A 271 12.31 -24.00 1.26
CA PRO A 271 10.92 -24.39 1.11
C PRO A 271 10.04 -23.52 2.02
N ALA A 272 9.00 -22.92 1.46
CA ALA A 272 8.07 -22.07 2.21
C ALA A 272 6.78 -21.85 1.44
N ALA A 273 5.65 -22.12 2.07
CA ALA A 273 4.35 -21.86 1.47
C ALA A 273 3.99 -20.36 1.52
N THR A 274 4.32 -19.68 2.62
CA THR A 274 3.96 -18.26 2.81
C THR A 274 5.19 -17.37 2.68
N LYS A 275 5.14 -16.46 1.70
CA LYS A 275 6.15 -15.44 1.43
C LYS A 275 5.50 -14.07 1.41
N VAL A 276 6.12 -13.08 2.05
CA VAL A 276 5.66 -11.69 2.15
C VAL A 276 6.72 -10.79 1.54
N TRP A 277 6.35 -9.97 0.56
CA TRP A 277 7.27 -9.03 -0.06
C TRP A 277 7.15 -7.65 0.59
N ALA A 278 8.09 -7.29 1.43
CA ALA A 278 8.18 -5.98 2.11
C ALA A 278 9.34 -5.11 1.58
N ALA A 279 10.03 -5.55 0.53
CA ALA A 279 11.18 -4.87 -0.08
C ALA A 279 10.76 -4.03 -1.28
N GLY A 280 11.39 -2.87 -1.44
CA GLY A 280 11.24 -2.02 -2.63
C GLY A 280 9.92 -1.25 -2.70
N VAL A 281 10.03 -0.06 -3.26
CA VAL A 281 8.91 0.86 -3.50
C VAL A 281 9.09 1.46 -4.88
N GLN A 282 8.01 1.53 -5.67
CA GLN A 282 7.99 2.14 -6.99
C GLN A 282 6.86 3.16 -7.06
N ALA A 283 7.16 4.37 -7.49
CA ALA A 283 6.16 5.42 -7.68
C ALA A 283 5.10 5.00 -8.71
N SER A 284 3.91 5.61 -8.60
CA SER A 284 2.82 5.40 -9.55
C SER A 284 3.29 5.63 -11.00
N PRO A 285 2.82 4.83 -11.97
CA PRO A 285 3.11 5.04 -13.40
C PRO A 285 2.77 6.45 -13.90
N LEU A 286 1.89 7.18 -13.22
CA LEU A 286 1.58 8.58 -13.52
C LEU A 286 2.80 9.50 -13.42
N GLY A 287 3.86 9.11 -12.69
CA GLY A 287 5.12 9.85 -12.68
C GLY A 287 5.80 9.87 -14.04
N ARG A 288 5.86 8.70 -14.71
CA ARG A 288 6.41 8.59 -16.08
C ARG A 288 5.53 9.30 -17.09
N LEU A 289 4.21 9.10 -17.01
CA LEU A 289 3.25 9.76 -17.89
C LEU A 289 3.40 11.29 -17.83
N LEU A 290 3.50 11.86 -16.65
CA LEU A 290 3.74 13.31 -16.49
C LEU A 290 5.12 13.71 -17.00
N GLY A 291 6.17 12.91 -16.77
CA GLY A 291 7.50 13.16 -17.31
C GLY A 291 7.50 13.23 -18.85
N ASP A 292 6.84 12.30 -19.50
CA ASP A 292 6.70 12.26 -20.96
C ASP A 292 5.91 13.48 -21.51
N ARG A 293 4.93 13.96 -20.76
CA ARG A 293 4.08 15.13 -21.15
C ARG A 293 4.72 16.48 -20.87
N THR A 294 5.57 16.58 -19.84
CA THR A 294 6.11 17.88 -19.37
C THR A 294 7.62 18.01 -19.59
N GLY A 295 8.31 16.95 -19.99
CA GLY A 295 9.77 16.92 -20.05
C GLY A 295 10.46 16.88 -18.68
N ALA A 296 9.73 16.74 -17.57
CA ALA A 296 10.32 16.64 -16.25
C ALA A 296 11.03 15.28 -16.06
N GLU A 297 12.21 15.30 -15.44
CA GLU A 297 13.00 14.09 -15.21
C GLU A 297 12.27 13.11 -14.28
N VAL A 298 12.43 11.82 -14.55
CA VAL A 298 11.89 10.73 -13.74
C VAL A 298 13.04 9.82 -13.30
N ASP A 299 13.14 9.55 -12.01
CA ASP A 299 14.17 8.68 -11.47
C ASP A 299 13.89 7.18 -11.70
N ARG A 300 14.84 6.31 -11.34
CA ARG A 300 14.71 4.86 -11.50
C ARG A 300 13.54 4.25 -10.74
N ALA A 301 13.13 4.89 -9.63
CA ALA A 301 11.96 4.47 -8.85
C ALA A 301 10.63 5.01 -9.42
N GLY A 302 10.65 5.71 -10.57
CA GLY A 302 9.48 6.30 -11.21
C GLY A 302 9.01 7.61 -10.59
N ARG A 303 9.79 8.23 -9.66
CA ARG A 303 9.44 9.50 -9.04
C ARG A 303 9.80 10.65 -9.99
N ILE A 304 8.83 11.56 -10.19
CA ILE A 304 9.02 12.72 -11.05
C ILE A 304 9.69 13.87 -10.28
N SER A 305 10.65 14.52 -10.93
CA SER A 305 11.36 15.67 -10.36
C SER A 305 10.44 16.88 -10.28
N VAL A 306 10.37 17.47 -9.09
CA VAL A 306 9.55 18.65 -8.81
C VAL A 306 10.43 19.85 -8.46
N GLN A 307 9.86 21.04 -8.63
CA GLN A 307 10.45 22.27 -8.15
C GLN A 307 10.46 22.31 -6.60
N PRO A 308 11.25 23.21 -5.97
CA PRO A 308 11.26 23.33 -4.51
C PRO A 308 9.88 23.61 -3.88
N ASP A 309 8.93 24.10 -4.64
CA ASP A 309 7.54 24.38 -4.24
C ASP A 309 6.56 23.24 -4.59
N LEU A 310 7.07 22.05 -4.93
CA LEU A 310 6.31 20.86 -5.31
C LEU A 310 5.55 20.98 -6.63
N THR A 311 5.78 22.01 -7.44
CA THR A 311 5.20 22.13 -8.79
C THR A 311 6.06 21.41 -9.82
N LEU A 312 5.48 21.13 -10.99
CA LEU A 312 6.25 20.66 -12.14
C LEU A 312 6.91 21.85 -12.87
N PRO A 313 8.12 21.65 -13.44
CA PRO A 313 8.76 22.67 -14.26
C PRO A 313 7.86 23.12 -15.40
N GLY A 314 7.62 24.43 -15.52
CA GLY A 314 6.75 25.02 -16.56
C GLY A 314 5.24 24.90 -16.29
N HIS A 315 4.82 24.15 -15.27
CA HIS A 315 3.41 23.90 -14.93
C HIS A 315 3.12 24.25 -13.46
N PRO A 316 3.06 25.53 -13.11
CA PRO A 316 2.84 25.95 -11.72
C PRO A 316 1.46 25.55 -11.17
N GLU A 317 0.50 25.22 -12.03
CA GLU A 317 -0.83 24.71 -11.66
C GLU A 317 -0.83 23.21 -11.28
N ILE A 318 0.28 22.47 -11.51
CA ILE A 318 0.38 21.03 -11.24
C ILE A 318 1.35 20.80 -10.08
N HIS A 319 0.81 20.34 -8.95
CA HIS A 319 1.59 19.94 -7.79
C HIS A 319 1.70 18.41 -7.72
N VAL A 320 2.90 17.88 -7.47
CA VAL A 320 3.11 16.45 -7.19
C VAL A 320 3.61 16.29 -5.77
N VAL A 321 2.93 15.42 -4.98
CA VAL A 321 3.19 15.30 -3.54
C VAL A 321 3.31 13.84 -3.09
N GLY A 322 4.02 13.62 -1.99
CA GLY A 322 4.24 12.30 -1.40
C GLY A 322 5.24 11.46 -2.17
N ASP A 323 5.03 10.13 -2.17
CA ASP A 323 6.01 9.15 -2.65
C ASP A 323 6.28 9.23 -4.16
N MET A 324 5.48 9.97 -4.91
CA MET A 324 5.71 10.23 -6.34
C MET A 324 6.72 11.36 -6.61
N ALA A 325 6.92 12.26 -5.65
CA ALA A 325 7.73 13.45 -5.85
C ALA A 325 9.21 13.16 -5.58
N ASN A 326 10.07 13.49 -6.55
CA ASN A 326 11.51 13.55 -6.37
C ASN A 326 11.91 14.99 -6.08
N HIS A 327 11.81 15.39 -4.82
CA HIS A 327 12.16 16.74 -4.37
C HIS A 327 13.69 16.96 -4.36
N PRO A 328 14.21 18.17 -4.65
CA PRO A 328 15.65 18.46 -4.59
C PRO A 328 16.31 18.08 -3.26
N ASP A 329 15.63 18.32 -2.13
CA ASP A 329 16.13 17.98 -0.77
C ASP A 329 16.04 16.46 -0.44
N LYS A 330 15.61 15.60 -1.39
CA LYS A 330 15.55 14.13 -1.23
C LYS A 330 14.81 13.66 0.02
N TYR A 331 13.60 14.17 0.26
CA TYR A 331 12.79 13.75 1.40
C TYR A 331 12.43 12.25 1.36
N PRO A 332 12.33 11.60 2.54
CA PRO A 332 11.99 10.18 2.61
C PRO A 332 10.53 9.92 2.19
N GLY A 333 10.26 8.70 1.69
CA GLY A 333 8.90 8.23 1.39
C GLY A 333 8.14 7.84 2.67
N VAL A 334 7.72 8.83 3.44
CA VAL A 334 6.96 8.64 4.68
C VAL A 334 5.66 9.43 4.66
N ALA A 335 4.65 8.93 5.37
CA ALA A 335 3.33 9.56 5.45
C ALA A 335 3.38 11.05 5.82
N GLN A 336 4.32 11.47 6.67
CA GLN A 336 4.46 12.86 7.12
C GLN A 336 4.90 13.80 6.00
N VAL A 337 5.75 13.36 5.07
CA VAL A 337 6.11 14.16 3.89
C VAL A 337 4.88 14.37 3.01
N ALA A 338 4.10 13.31 2.77
CA ALA A 338 2.87 13.38 1.98
C ALA A 338 1.82 14.30 2.63
N ILE A 339 1.59 14.19 3.95
CA ILE A 339 0.65 15.04 4.71
C ILE A 339 1.04 16.51 4.62
N GLN A 340 2.32 16.82 4.88
CA GLN A 340 2.82 18.19 4.88
C GLN A 340 2.86 18.75 3.46
N GLY A 341 3.28 17.97 2.48
CA GLY A 341 3.30 18.35 1.06
C GLY A 341 1.89 18.64 0.53
N GLY A 342 0.90 17.78 0.85
CA GLY A 342 -0.49 18.01 0.45
C GLY A 342 -1.08 19.29 1.04
N ARG A 343 -0.81 19.59 2.32
CA ARG A 343 -1.22 20.84 2.95
C ARG A 343 -0.54 22.06 2.34
N TYR A 344 0.75 21.91 2.02
CA TYR A 344 1.52 22.95 1.39
C TYR A 344 1.00 23.28 -0.02
N ALA A 345 0.76 22.27 -0.86
CA ALA A 345 0.18 22.43 -2.19
C ALA A 345 -1.18 23.13 -2.13
N ALA A 346 -2.04 22.73 -1.18
CA ALA A 346 -3.32 23.40 -0.94
C ALA A 346 -3.17 24.87 -0.56
N GLU A 347 -2.18 25.22 0.27
CA GLU A 347 -1.88 26.59 0.65
C GLU A 347 -1.38 27.40 -0.56
N GLN A 348 -0.53 26.83 -1.41
CA GLN A 348 -0.04 27.48 -2.64
C GLN A 348 -1.20 27.79 -3.60
N ILE A 349 -2.10 26.83 -3.81
CA ILE A 349 -3.30 27.03 -4.63
C ILE A 349 -4.15 28.18 -4.07
N GLN A 350 -4.44 28.20 -2.76
CA GLN A 350 -5.21 29.27 -2.13
C GLN A 350 -4.55 30.65 -2.31
N ARG A 351 -3.23 30.72 -2.20
CA ARG A 351 -2.48 31.97 -2.38
C ARG A 351 -2.55 32.44 -3.83
N ARG A 352 -2.36 31.54 -4.79
CA ARG A 352 -2.45 31.86 -6.23
C ARG A 352 -3.82 32.36 -6.61
N LEU A 353 -4.88 31.69 -6.19
CA LEU A 353 -6.26 32.08 -6.46
C LEU A 353 -6.62 33.43 -5.79
N ALA A 354 -5.97 33.79 -4.70
CA ALA A 354 -6.12 35.09 -4.03
C ALA A 354 -5.19 36.18 -4.58
N GLY A 355 -4.43 35.92 -5.65
CA GLY A 355 -3.46 36.85 -6.21
C GLY A 355 -2.31 37.21 -5.27
N LYS A 356 -2.00 36.33 -4.31
CA LYS A 356 -0.92 36.52 -3.33
C LYS A 356 0.38 35.87 -3.82
N GLU A 357 1.50 36.47 -3.41
CA GLU A 357 2.82 35.86 -3.68
C GLU A 357 2.92 34.43 -3.20
N PRO A 358 3.61 33.52 -3.95
CA PRO A 358 3.86 32.15 -3.54
C PRO A 358 4.55 32.10 -2.18
N LYS A 359 4.27 31.03 -1.43
CA LYS A 359 4.96 30.76 -0.19
C LYS A 359 6.28 30.07 -0.51
N GLY A 360 7.37 30.60 -0.54
CA GLY A 360 8.69 30.01 -0.79
C GLY A 360 8.76 28.45 -0.84
N ALA A 361 9.93 27.87 -0.89
CA ALA A 361 10.12 26.41 -1.02
C ALA A 361 9.42 25.59 0.08
N PHE A 362 8.93 24.40 -0.28
CA PHE A 362 8.46 23.41 0.69
C PHE A 362 9.63 22.96 1.58
N ARG A 363 9.39 22.97 2.87
CA ARG A 363 10.36 22.46 3.86
C ARG A 363 9.68 21.40 4.74
N TYR A 364 10.15 20.17 4.62
CA TYR A 364 9.70 19.08 5.47
C TYR A 364 10.17 19.28 6.90
N ARG A 365 9.25 19.17 7.84
CA ARG A 365 9.55 19.14 9.28
C ARG A 365 9.54 17.69 9.73
N ASP A 366 10.72 17.12 9.94
CA ASP A 366 10.86 15.75 10.39
C ASP A 366 10.22 15.55 11.77
N LYS A 367 9.36 14.53 11.86
CA LYS A 367 8.67 14.11 13.08
C LYS A 367 9.33 12.91 13.75
N GLY A 368 10.38 12.37 13.12
CA GLY A 368 11.06 11.16 13.52
C GLY A 368 10.49 9.90 12.88
N ASN A 369 11.20 8.80 13.09
CA ASN A 369 10.87 7.48 12.60
C ASN A 369 10.55 6.55 13.78
N MET A 370 9.61 5.61 13.58
CA MET A 370 9.28 4.61 14.59
C MET A 370 8.82 3.32 13.91
N ALA A 371 9.14 2.19 14.54
CA ALA A 371 8.70 0.87 14.10
C ALA A 371 8.48 -0.04 15.31
N THR A 372 7.39 -0.83 15.29
CA THR A 372 7.20 -1.88 16.29
C THR A 372 8.00 -3.12 15.91
N ILE A 373 8.48 -3.85 16.91
CA ILE A 373 9.09 -5.16 16.69
C ILE A 373 8.11 -6.23 17.15
N SER A 374 7.51 -6.01 18.31
CA SER A 374 6.52 -6.90 18.90
C SER A 374 5.63 -6.14 19.88
N ARG A 375 4.73 -6.86 20.54
CA ARG A 375 4.00 -6.37 21.69
C ARG A 375 4.98 -5.83 22.75
N PHE A 376 4.73 -4.61 23.21
CA PHE A 376 5.53 -3.87 24.20
C PHE A 376 6.98 -3.57 23.80
N SER A 377 7.33 -3.77 22.52
CA SER A 377 8.67 -3.48 22.03
C SER A 377 8.61 -2.74 20.69
N ALA A 378 9.25 -1.58 20.65
CA ALA A 378 9.41 -0.76 19.47
C ALA A 378 10.78 -0.05 19.49
N VAL A 379 11.13 0.56 18.37
CA VAL A 379 12.24 1.51 18.27
C VAL A 379 11.70 2.83 17.71
N ALA A 380 12.22 3.94 18.20
CA ALA A 380 11.89 5.27 17.71
C ALA A 380 13.12 6.18 17.73
N ASP A 381 13.26 6.96 16.68
CA ASP A 381 14.23 8.05 16.58
C ASP A 381 13.43 9.35 16.38
N ILE A 382 13.38 10.20 17.39
CA ILE A 382 12.63 11.45 17.37
C ILE A 382 13.62 12.59 17.51
N LYS A 383 13.93 13.26 16.41
CA LYS A 383 14.91 14.38 16.38
C LYS A 383 16.26 14.01 16.97
N GLY A 384 16.77 12.80 16.71
CA GLY A 384 18.03 12.28 17.22
C GLY A 384 17.95 11.66 18.61
N MET A 385 16.83 11.80 19.33
CA MET A 385 16.60 11.08 20.58
C MET A 385 16.12 9.65 20.27
N LYS A 386 16.88 8.67 20.71
CA LYS A 386 16.66 7.24 20.42
C LYS A 386 15.94 6.58 21.61
N PHE A 387 14.75 6.07 21.34
CA PHE A 387 13.95 5.31 22.30
C PHE A 387 13.83 3.86 21.86
N GLU A 388 13.68 2.94 22.83
CA GLU A 388 13.53 1.51 22.58
C GLU A 388 12.63 0.85 23.62
N GLY A 389 12.18 -0.38 23.31
CA GLY A 389 11.38 -1.21 24.21
C GLY A 389 10.02 -0.61 24.48
N PHE A 390 9.58 -0.69 25.75
CA PHE A 390 8.23 -0.29 26.16
C PHE A 390 7.95 1.21 25.98
N ILE A 391 8.92 2.07 26.27
CA ILE A 391 8.73 3.53 26.10
C ILE A 391 8.51 3.88 24.62
N ALA A 392 9.34 3.34 23.73
CA ALA A 392 9.17 3.54 22.30
C ALA A 392 7.82 2.99 21.81
N TRP A 393 7.37 1.87 22.36
CA TRP A 393 6.09 1.26 22.03
C TRP A 393 4.90 2.15 22.46
N VAL A 394 4.92 2.74 23.65
CA VAL A 394 3.89 3.69 24.10
C VAL A 394 3.86 4.93 23.20
N ILE A 395 5.03 5.49 22.86
CA ILE A 395 5.13 6.62 21.91
C ILE A 395 4.52 6.23 20.57
N TRP A 396 4.88 5.06 20.04
CA TRP A 396 4.34 4.53 18.79
C TRP A 396 2.81 4.44 18.84
N LEU A 397 2.25 3.87 19.92
CA LEU A 397 0.81 3.69 20.11
C LEU A 397 0.07 5.05 20.10
N VAL A 398 0.56 6.03 20.86
CA VAL A 398 -0.06 7.36 20.96
C VAL A 398 -0.01 8.07 19.60
N VAL A 399 1.15 8.04 18.92
CA VAL A 399 1.31 8.70 17.61
C VAL A 399 0.40 8.07 16.57
N HIS A 400 0.35 6.75 16.47
CA HIS A 400 -0.50 6.07 15.48
C HIS A 400 -1.98 6.32 15.74
N LEU A 401 -2.42 6.24 17.01
CA LEU A 401 -3.80 6.54 17.38
C LEU A 401 -4.19 7.99 17.04
N PHE A 402 -3.27 8.94 17.21
CA PHE A 402 -3.52 10.35 16.87
C PHE A 402 -3.76 10.55 15.38
N TYR A 403 -3.01 9.83 14.51
CA TYR A 403 -3.11 9.97 13.07
C TYR A 403 -4.20 9.11 12.42
N ILE A 404 -4.77 8.11 13.09
CA ILE A 404 -5.96 7.39 12.61
C ILE A 404 -7.11 8.38 12.43
N ILE A 405 -7.76 8.30 11.27
CA ILE A 405 -8.87 9.18 10.91
C ILE A 405 -10.20 8.58 11.39
N GLY A 406 -11.00 9.41 12.07
CA GLY A 406 -12.32 9.04 12.57
C GLY A 406 -12.31 8.70 14.06
N PHE A 407 -13.32 9.21 14.78
CA PHE A 407 -13.47 8.93 16.23
C PHE A 407 -13.76 7.45 16.47
N LYS A 408 -14.70 6.87 15.69
CA LYS A 408 -15.06 5.45 15.75
C LYS A 408 -13.82 4.57 15.59
N SER A 409 -13.04 4.78 14.52
CA SER A 409 -11.83 3.99 14.23
C SER A 409 -10.80 4.06 15.37
N ARG A 410 -10.62 5.21 16.01
CA ARG A 410 -9.72 5.33 17.16
C ARG A 410 -10.19 4.52 18.36
N VAL A 411 -11.47 4.60 18.70
CA VAL A 411 -12.04 3.87 19.84
C VAL A 411 -11.97 2.35 19.60
N THR A 412 -12.41 1.90 18.44
CA THR A 412 -12.38 0.46 18.10
C THR A 412 -10.96 -0.09 18.04
N THR A 413 -9.99 0.68 17.49
CA THR A 413 -8.57 0.31 17.49
C THR A 413 -8.05 0.13 18.93
N VAL A 414 -8.35 1.05 19.84
CA VAL A 414 -7.94 0.92 21.26
C VAL A 414 -8.53 -0.35 21.88
N LEU A 415 -9.79 -0.64 21.64
CA LEU A 415 -10.44 -1.86 22.17
C LEU A 415 -9.79 -3.14 21.60
N HIS A 416 -9.52 -3.20 20.31
CA HIS A 416 -8.81 -4.33 19.70
C HIS A 416 -7.38 -4.47 20.23
N TRP A 417 -6.67 -3.37 20.42
CA TRP A 417 -5.35 -3.39 21.03
C TRP A 417 -5.40 -3.88 22.48
N MET A 418 -6.40 -3.48 23.27
CA MET A 418 -6.59 -4.02 24.62
C MET A 418 -6.76 -5.54 24.61
N VAL A 419 -7.64 -6.06 23.76
CA VAL A 419 -7.87 -7.51 23.63
C VAL A 419 -6.60 -8.23 23.19
N SER A 420 -5.90 -7.70 22.18
CA SER A 420 -4.71 -8.34 21.60
C SER A 420 -3.47 -8.21 22.48
N PHE A 421 -3.27 -7.06 23.16
CA PHE A 421 -2.07 -6.80 23.93
C PHE A 421 -2.18 -7.27 25.39
N LEU A 422 -3.33 -7.16 26.02
CA LEU A 422 -3.54 -7.70 27.38
C LEU A 422 -3.88 -9.19 27.35
N GLY A 423 -4.65 -9.63 26.33
CA GLY A 423 -4.98 -11.03 26.12
C GLY A 423 -3.99 -11.78 25.23
N ARG A 424 -4.45 -12.90 24.67
CA ARG A 424 -3.77 -13.70 23.65
C ARG A 424 -4.60 -13.77 22.36
N GLY A 425 -5.76 -13.11 22.33
CA GLY A 425 -6.70 -13.20 21.23
C GLY A 425 -6.30 -12.35 20.03
N ARG A 426 -6.60 -12.85 18.84
CA ARG A 426 -6.68 -12.09 17.60
C ARG A 426 -8.14 -12.09 17.18
N SER A 427 -8.74 -10.93 17.00
CA SER A 427 -10.17 -10.80 16.72
C SER A 427 -10.54 -11.09 15.27
N GLN A 428 -9.58 -10.99 14.35
CA GLN A 428 -9.79 -11.06 12.91
C GLN A 428 -9.09 -12.26 12.27
N ARG A 429 -9.47 -13.49 12.74
CA ARG A 429 -8.87 -14.75 12.25
C ARG A 429 -9.60 -15.36 11.06
N VAL A 430 -10.76 -14.84 10.70
CA VAL A 430 -11.60 -15.42 9.66
C VAL A 430 -10.89 -15.33 8.31
N ALA A 431 -10.61 -16.47 7.72
CA ALA A 431 -10.24 -16.62 6.32
C ALA A 431 -11.48 -17.10 5.55
N THR A 432 -11.88 -16.36 4.52
CA THR A 432 -13.03 -16.75 3.70
C THR A 432 -12.64 -17.85 2.71
N GLN A 433 -13.61 -18.64 2.27
CA GLN A 433 -13.38 -19.64 1.22
C GLN A 433 -12.73 -19.03 -0.03
N GLN A 434 -13.13 -17.82 -0.42
CA GLN A 434 -12.52 -17.11 -1.55
C GLN A 434 -11.03 -16.82 -1.33
N GLN A 435 -10.62 -16.51 -0.10
CA GLN A 435 -9.21 -16.30 0.23
C GLN A 435 -8.40 -17.61 0.21
N VAL A 436 -9.00 -18.71 0.66
CA VAL A 436 -8.37 -20.04 0.65
C VAL A 436 -8.38 -20.64 -0.76
N TYR A 437 -9.54 -20.62 -1.45
CA TYR A 437 -9.67 -21.22 -2.79
C TYR A 437 -9.08 -20.34 -3.89
N GLY A 438 -9.04 -19.02 -3.73
CA GLY A 438 -8.36 -18.13 -4.67
C GLY A 438 -6.90 -18.50 -4.83
N ARG A 439 -6.23 -18.85 -3.74
CA ARG A 439 -4.87 -19.38 -3.75
C ARG A 439 -4.76 -20.73 -4.46
N LEU A 440 -5.62 -21.68 -4.11
CA LEU A 440 -5.64 -23.00 -4.74
C LEU A 440 -5.96 -22.92 -6.24
N ALA A 441 -6.80 -21.94 -6.64
CA ALA A 441 -7.09 -21.70 -8.04
C ALA A 441 -5.87 -21.13 -8.77
N LEU A 442 -5.15 -20.18 -8.18
CA LEU A 442 -3.90 -19.63 -8.74
C LEU A 442 -2.83 -20.71 -8.88
N GLU A 443 -2.67 -21.59 -7.89
CA GLU A 443 -1.76 -22.73 -7.95
C GLU A 443 -2.13 -23.72 -9.08
N LYS A 444 -3.43 -23.90 -9.39
CA LYS A 444 -3.90 -24.82 -10.43
C LYS A 444 -3.97 -24.22 -11.82
N VAL A 445 -4.27 -22.92 -11.94
CA VAL A 445 -4.49 -22.25 -13.23
C VAL A 445 -3.18 -21.68 -13.80
N GLY A 446 -2.16 -21.49 -12.95
CA GLY A 446 -0.84 -20.97 -13.32
C GLY A 446 -0.85 -19.49 -13.68
N PRO A 447 0.33 -18.93 -14.02
CA PRO A 447 0.56 -17.48 -14.18
C PRO A 447 -0.17 -16.79 -15.33
N GLY A 448 -0.92 -17.53 -16.15
CA GLY A 448 -1.70 -16.96 -17.27
C GLY A 448 -2.97 -16.20 -16.90
N PHE A 449 -3.47 -16.37 -15.66
CA PHE A 449 -4.79 -15.83 -15.28
C PHE A 449 -4.77 -14.31 -15.00
N GLU A 450 -3.69 -13.76 -14.48
CA GLU A 450 -3.58 -12.31 -14.22
C GLU A 450 -3.19 -11.52 -15.48
N ALA A 451 -2.46 -12.11 -16.41
CA ALA A 451 -2.15 -11.45 -17.68
C ALA A 451 -3.40 -11.09 -18.49
N SER A 452 -4.53 -11.79 -18.27
CA SER A 452 -5.81 -11.47 -18.89
C SER A 452 -6.54 -10.28 -18.25
N LYS A 453 -6.16 -9.88 -17.00
CA LYS A 453 -6.78 -8.76 -16.29
C LYS A 453 -6.05 -7.43 -16.52
N THR A 454 -4.78 -7.46 -16.91
CA THR A 454 -3.96 -6.28 -17.22
C THR A 454 -3.86 -6.00 -18.71
N GLY A 455 -4.47 -6.84 -19.55
CA GLY A 455 -4.58 -6.61 -20.99
C GLY A 455 -5.44 -5.39 -21.26
N GLY A 456 -4.81 -4.27 -21.64
CA GLY A 456 -5.46 -3.18 -22.33
C GLY A 456 -6.25 -3.72 -23.53
N PRO A 457 -7.15 -2.94 -24.14
CA PRO A 457 -7.99 -3.40 -25.23
C PRO A 457 -7.12 -4.01 -26.33
N LYS A 458 -7.17 -5.33 -26.48
CA LYS A 458 -6.72 -5.96 -27.71
C LYS A 458 -7.67 -5.44 -28.76
N ASP A 459 -7.10 -4.74 -29.75
CA ASP A 459 -7.77 -4.40 -30.98
C ASP A 459 -8.43 -5.66 -31.55
N HIS A 460 -9.74 -5.81 -31.31
CA HIS A 460 -10.57 -6.68 -32.10
C HIS A 460 -10.99 -5.90 -33.35
N ALA A 461 -10.02 -5.74 -34.23
CA ALA A 461 -10.32 -5.52 -35.62
C ALA A 461 -10.36 -6.90 -36.28
N ASP A 462 -11.48 -7.16 -36.94
CA ASP A 462 -11.74 -8.16 -37.93
C ASP A 462 -11.92 -9.65 -37.54
N ASN A 463 -13.16 -10.00 -37.20
CA ASN A 463 -13.86 -11.06 -37.94
C ASN A 463 -15.39 -10.99 -37.66
N PRO A 464 -16.23 -10.53 -38.66
CA PRO A 464 -17.67 -10.44 -38.48
C PRO A 464 -18.45 -11.74 -38.73
N ASP A 465 -17.81 -12.86 -39.01
CA ASP A 465 -18.47 -14.09 -39.44
C ASP A 465 -18.09 -15.30 -38.58
N GLU A 466 -18.58 -15.40 -37.35
CA GLU A 466 -18.77 -16.67 -36.63
C GLU A 466 -19.73 -16.50 -35.46
N VAL A 467 -21.02 -16.31 -35.76
CA VAL A 467 -22.09 -16.53 -34.80
C VAL A 467 -22.60 -17.95 -34.97
N ASN A 468 -22.27 -18.83 -34.05
CA ASN A 468 -22.84 -20.19 -33.97
C ASN A 468 -24.23 -20.13 -33.33
N PRO A 469 -25.32 -20.52 -34.07
CA PRO A 469 -26.71 -20.36 -33.60
C PRO A 469 -27.20 -21.38 -32.59
N GLU A 470 -26.39 -22.31 -32.10
CA GLU A 470 -26.88 -23.47 -31.30
C GLU A 470 -26.76 -23.37 -29.78
N GLN A 471 -26.46 -22.22 -29.20
CA GLN A 471 -26.43 -22.09 -27.70
C GLN A 471 -27.47 -21.11 -27.11
N GLN A 472 -28.63 -20.99 -27.74
CA GLN A 472 -29.73 -20.14 -27.22
C GLN A 472 -30.97 -20.94 -26.79
N HIS A 473 -30.85 -22.11 -26.19
CA HIS A 473 -31.93 -22.78 -25.46
C HIS A 473 -31.34 -23.51 -24.27
N ASP A 474 -31.42 -22.91 -23.06
CA ASP A 474 -31.64 -23.57 -21.77
C ASP A 474 -31.46 -22.61 -20.56
N TYR A 475 -32.17 -21.49 -20.56
CA TYR A 475 -32.32 -20.70 -19.35
C TYR A 475 -33.70 -20.03 -19.22
N VAL A 476 -34.79 -20.80 -19.48
CA VAL A 476 -36.15 -20.43 -19.03
C VAL A 476 -36.89 -21.70 -18.61
N GLY A 477 -37.08 -21.88 -17.34
CA GLY A 477 -38.00 -22.88 -16.84
C GLY A 477 -37.58 -23.60 -15.58
N ARG A 478 -37.76 -22.96 -14.42
CA ARG A 478 -38.19 -23.56 -13.15
C ARG A 478 -38.44 -22.47 -12.11
N ARG A 479 -39.57 -21.83 -12.20
CA ARG A 479 -40.36 -21.31 -11.05
C ARG A 479 -41.74 -21.84 -11.21
N THR A 480 -42.12 -22.76 -10.33
CA THR A 480 -43.46 -23.05 -9.75
C THR A 480 -43.50 -24.53 -9.40
N ALA A 481 -43.34 -24.87 -8.16
CA ALA A 481 -44.15 -25.71 -7.29
C ALA A 481 -43.49 -25.70 -5.89
#